data_8001b3858befee88979f17ae59ba4607
#
_entry.id   8001b3858befee88979f17ae59ba4607
#
_cell.length_a   1.000
_cell.length_b   1.000
_cell.length_c   1.000
_cell.angle_alpha   90.00
_cell.angle_beta   90.00
_cell.angle_gamma   90.00
#
_symmetry.space_group_name_H-M   'P 1'
#
loop_
_entity.id
_entity.type
_entity.pdbx_description
1 polymer ?
#
loop_
_entity_poly.entity_id
_entity_poly.type
_entity_poly.pdbx_seq_one_letter_code
_entity_poly.pdbx_strand_id
1 'polypeptide(L)'
;AARKASDEVEKFGDKSEETGKQSEESSKKSRDGIKELQGVLASAGIAATLNEIKNGFFDCSEAAAQFETSTAMVATIADTSQKSLSSISKEVRSYSNETGEAASDMAEATYQAISASINTADAAAFAGTATKLAVGGFTSATTAVDVLTTAINAYGLAASDATQLSDYLITTQNLGKTSVDQLAQSVGKVIPLASAYNVQMDNLSSAYAVLTANGIATAESGTYLKSMLNELGDTGSGVSEVLLNSTGKTFAQLMEQGYSLGDVMAMLGNAVDGDSTAFNALWNSTEAGIGALSLFNAGADKYNSVLESMRTSAGATEKAYRHRCRR
;
A
#
# COMPACT_ATOMS: atom_id res chain seq x y z
N ALA A 1 19.35 -12.03 24.73
CA ALA A 1 18.20 -11.73 23.90
C ALA A 1 17.87 -12.92 22.98
N ALA A 2 18.79 -13.38 22.11
CA ALA A 2 18.57 -14.46 21.13
C ALA A 2 18.06 -15.78 21.77
N ARG A 3 18.58 -16.18 22.95
CA ARG A 3 18.12 -17.38 23.65
C ARG A 3 16.68 -17.28 24.15
N LYS A 4 16.26 -16.10 24.65
CA LYS A 4 14.88 -15.86 25.06
C LYS A 4 13.88 -15.88 23.89
N ALA A 5 14.28 -15.34 22.74
CA ALA A 5 13.49 -15.38 21.53
C ALA A 5 13.33 -16.82 21.01
N SER A 6 14.42 -17.63 21.05
CA SER A 6 14.37 -19.05 20.71
C SER A 6 13.43 -19.83 21.61
N ASP A 7 13.48 -19.59 22.92
CA ASP A 7 12.63 -20.26 23.91
C ASP A 7 11.15 -19.86 23.77
N GLU A 8 10.84 -18.63 23.36
CA GLU A 8 9.45 -18.19 23.08
C GLU A 8 8.92 -18.77 21.78
N VAL A 9 9.75 -18.87 20.74
CA VAL A 9 9.39 -19.50 19.46
C VAL A 9 9.13 -20.99 19.67
N GLU A 10 9.98 -21.68 20.46
CA GLU A 10 9.80 -23.09 20.79
C GLU A 10 8.53 -23.32 21.61
N LYS A 11 8.26 -22.51 22.62
CA LYS A 11 7.02 -22.56 23.41
C LYS A 11 5.76 -22.23 22.59
N PHE A 12 5.88 -21.35 21.60
CA PHE A 12 4.78 -21.05 20.69
C PHE A 12 4.55 -22.22 19.73
N GLY A 13 5.62 -22.82 19.23
CA GLY A 13 5.57 -24.06 18.44
C GLY A 13 4.89 -25.20 19.19
N ASP A 14 5.33 -25.47 20.42
CA ASP A 14 4.75 -26.51 21.28
C ASP A 14 3.27 -26.25 21.59
N LYS A 15 2.91 -24.98 21.88
CA LYS A 15 1.53 -24.59 22.16
C LYS A 15 0.66 -24.63 20.91
N SER A 16 1.22 -24.31 19.74
CA SER A 16 0.55 -24.45 18.43
C SER A 16 0.30 -25.91 18.11
N GLU A 17 1.30 -26.81 18.37
CA GLU A 17 1.15 -28.25 18.18
C GLU A 17 0.11 -28.84 19.15
N GLU A 18 0.09 -28.40 20.41
CA GLU A 18 -0.91 -28.81 21.40
C GLU A 18 -2.31 -28.30 21.04
N THR A 19 -2.41 -27.06 20.55
CA THR A 19 -3.67 -26.48 20.03
C THR A 19 -4.13 -27.22 18.77
N GLY A 20 -3.20 -27.59 17.88
CA GLY A 20 -3.46 -28.42 16.70
C GLY A 20 -4.01 -29.80 17.09
N LYS A 21 -3.40 -30.49 18.06
CA LYS A 21 -3.88 -31.77 18.60
C LYS A 21 -5.24 -31.63 19.29
N GLN A 22 -5.45 -30.56 20.06
CA GLN A 22 -6.74 -30.24 20.70
C GLN A 22 -7.83 -29.91 19.65
N SER A 23 -7.46 -29.22 18.56
CA SER A 23 -8.33 -28.95 17.43
C SER A 23 -8.70 -30.23 16.69
N GLU A 24 -7.74 -31.15 16.47
CA GLU A 24 -8.00 -32.46 15.86
C GLU A 24 -8.91 -33.33 16.75
N GLU A 25 -8.67 -33.39 18.07
CA GLU A 25 -9.54 -34.13 18.99
C GLU A 25 -10.95 -33.51 19.08
N SER A 26 -11.02 -32.17 19.13
CA SER A 26 -12.28 -31.42 19.11
C SER A 26 -13.02 -31.61 17.78
N SER A 27 -12.30 -31.60 16.67
CA SER A 27 -12.81 -31.92 15.33
C SER A 27 -13.33 -33.37 15.24
N LYS A 28 -12.63 -34.33 15.88
CA LYS A 28 -13.04 -35.72 15.91
C LYS A 28 -14.30 -35.93 16.75
N LYS A 29 -14.35 -35.32 17.95
CA LYS A 29 -15.54 -35.34 18.81
C LYS A 29 -16.75 -34.67 18.16
N SER A 30 -16.51 -33.55 17.45
CA SER A 30 -17.55 -32.84 16.69
C SER A 30 -18.03 -33.65 15.47
N ARG A 31 -17.12 -34.37 14.76
CA ARG A 31 -17.50 -35.30 13.68
C ARG A 31 -18.37 -36.45 14.17
N ASP A 32 -18.05 -37.00 15.33
CA ASP A 32 -18.80 -38.08 15.92
C ASP A 32 -20.18 -37.62 16.42
N GLY A 33 -20.25 -36.41 17.03
CA GLY A 33 -21.51 -35.76 17.40
C GLY A 33 -22.38 -35.37 16.18
N ILE A 34 -21.76 -34.96 15.10
CA ILE A 34 -22.47 -34.67 13.82
C ILE A 34 -22.98 -35.96 13.19
N LYS A 35 -22.24 -37.09 13.27
CA LYS A 35 -22.72 -38.41 12.81
C LYS A 35 -23.90 -38.89 13.62
N GLU A 36 -23.91 -38.73 14.94
CA GLU A 36 -25.06 -39.04 15.79
C GLU A 36 -26.28 -38.19 15.45
N LEU A 37 -26.08 -36.89 15.29
CA LEU A 37 -27.13 -35.93 14.83
C LEU A 37 -27.62 -36.29 13.40
N GLN A 38 -26.76 -36.77 12.51
CA GLN A 38 -27.14 -37.23 11.17
C GLN A 38 -28.10 -38.43 11.26
N GLY A 39 -27.87 -39.34 12.22
CA GLY A 39 -28.77 -40.48 12.43
C GLY A 39 -30.18 -40.04 12.91
N VAL A 40 -30.24 -39.03 13.75
CA VAL A 40 -31.49 -38.49 14.30
C VAL A 40 -32.26 -37.63 13.29
N LEU A 41 -31.56 -36.81 12.50
CA LEU A 41 -32.16 -35.86 11.55
C LEU A 41 -32.44 -36.48 10.18
N ALA A 42 -31.71 -37.50 9.76
CA ALA A 42 -32.06 -38.31 8.58
C ALA A 42 -33.42 -38.98 8.75
N SER A 43 -33.78 -39.36 9.99
CA SER A 43 -35.12 -39.86 10.34
C SER A 43 -36.21 -38.78 10.31
N ALA A 44 -35.83 -37.48 10.35
CA ALA A 44 -36.74 -36.36 10.36
C ALA A 44 -36.85 -35.59 9.01
N GLY A 45 -36.20 -36.03 7.96
CA GLY A 45 -36.29 -35.43 6.60
C GLY A 45 -35.52 -34.13 6.41
N ILE A 46 -34.56 -33.75 7.30
CA ILE A 46 -33.81 -32.52 7.28
C ILE A 46 -32.36 -32.71 6.80
N ALA A 47 -32.15 -33.54 5.78
CA ALA A 47 -30.82 -33.90 5.30
C ALA A 47 -30.02 -32.76 4.63
N ALA A 48 -30.67 -31.72 4.10
CA ALA A 48 -30.01 -30.63 3.37
C ALA A 48 -29.24 -29.66 4.30
N THR A 49 -29.82 -29.31 5.44
CA THR A 49 -29.22 -28.37 6.42
C THR A 49 -27.97 -28.93 7.11
N LEU A 50 -27.83 -30.23 7.21
CA LEU A 50 -26.68 -30.91 7.84
C LEU A 50 -25.42 -30.86 7.00
N ASN A 51 -25.55 -30.92 5.67
CA ASN A 51 -24.39 -30.80 4.77
C ASN A 51 -23.82 -29.35 4.83
N GLU A 52 -24.66 -28.33 4.94
CA GLU A 52 -24.22 -26.95 5.08
C GLU A 52 -23.49 -26.72 6.42
N ILE A 53 -24.03 -27.24 7.54
CA ILE A 53 -23.37 -27.16 8.86
C ILE A 53 -22.02 -27.92 8.85
N LYS A 54 -21.99 -29.12 8.24
CA LYS A 54 -20.78 -29.91 8.11
C LYS A 54 -19.71 -29.17 7.29
N ASN A 55 -20.08 -28.63 6.13
CA ASN A 55 -19.16 -27.89 5.29
C ASN A 55 -18.65 -26.65 6.01
N GLY A 56 -19.51 -25.86 6.66
CA GLY A 56 -19.08 -24.71 7.45
C GLY A 56 -18.13 -25.05 8.59
N PHE A 57 -18.27 -26.22 9.22
CA PHE A 57 -17.33 -26.69 10.25
C PHE A 57 -15.97 -27.09 9.68
N PHE A 58 -15.94 -27.74 8.50
CA PHE A 58 -14.68 -28.06 7.82
C PHE A 58 -13.98 -26.79 7.34
N ASP A 59 -14.71 -25.84 6.79
CA ASP A 59 -14.19 -24.55 6.36
C ASP A 59 -13.55 -23.76 7.53
N CYS A 60 -14.19 -23.77 8.71
CA CYS A 60 -13.63 -23.16 9.93
C CYS A 60 -12.36 -23.88 10.41
N SER A 61 -12.30 -25.21 10.33
CA SER A 61 -11.13 -26.00 10.73
C SER A 61 -9.95 -25.77 9.78
N GLU A 62 -10.21 -25.66 8.49
CA GLU A 62 -9.20 -25.36 7.46
C GLU A 62 -8.68 -23.92 7.61
N ALA A 63 -9.56 -22.95 7.80
CA ALA A 63 -9.18 -21.57 8.04
C ALA A 63 -8.31 -21.39 9.31
N ALA A 64 -8.61 -22.14 10.38
CA ALA A 64 -7.80 -22.17 11.58
C ALA A 64 -6.39 -22.73 11.33
N ALA A 65 -6.28 -23.82 10.58
CA ALA A 65 -4.99 -24.43 10.23
C ALA A 65 -4.15 -23.50 9.32
N GLN A 66 -4.79 -22.83 8.37
CA GLN A 66 -4.13 -21.84 7.52
C GLN A 66 -3.62 -20.66 8.34
N PHE A 67 -4.42 -20.15 9.27
CA PHE A 67 -3.99 -19.06 10.17
C PHE A 67 -2.82 -19.46 11.06
N GLU A 68 -2.82 -20.67 11.62
CA GLU A 68 -1.69 -21.21 12.40
C GLU A 68 -0.42 -21.27 11.56
N THR A 69 -0.51 -21.74 10.33
CA THR A 69 0.63 -21.79 9.38
C THR A 69 1.17 -20.39 9.07
N SER A 70 0.29 -19.44 8.74
CA SER A 70 0.69 -18.06 8.44
C SER A 70 1.29 -17.36 9.68
N THR A 71 0.75 -17.63 10.87
CA THR A 71 1.30 -17.09 12.12
C THR A 71 2.67 -17.70 12.45
N ALA A 72 2.89 -18.98 12.13
CA ALA A 72 4.19 -19.63 12.27
C ALA A 72 5.24 -18.99 11.33
N MET A 73 4.85 -18.57 10.12
CA MET A 73 5.73 -17.79 9.24
C MET A 73 6.12 -16.44 9.89
N VAL A 74 5.17 -15.71 10.45
CA VAL A 74 5.47 -14.48 11.20
C VAL A 74 6.47 -14.73 12.32
N ALA A 75 6.32 -15.83 13.06
CA ALA A 75 7.22 -16.22 14.15
C ALA A 75 8.67 -16.40 13.72
N THR A 76 8.94 -16.75 12.45
CA THR A 76 10.31 -16.97 11.94
C THR A 76 11.13 -15.68 11.82
N ILE A 77 10.47 -14.51 11.68
CA ILE A 77 11.13 -13.22 11.41
C ILE A 77 10.79 -12.15 12.44
N ALA A 78 9.76 -12.36 13.27
CA ALA A 78 9.33 -11.38 14.26
C ALA A 78 10.35 -11.22 15.38
N ASP A 79 10.67 -9.97 15.74
CA ASP A 79 11.44 -9.64 16.95
C ASP A 79 10.50 -9.68 18.16
N THR A 80 10.50 -10.82 18.85
CA THR A 80 9.64 -11.03 20.03
C THR A 80 10.02 -10.17 21.23
N SER A 81 11.17 -9.48 21.21
CA SER A 81 11.52 -8.47 22.22
C SER A 81 10.70 -7.18 22.07
N GLN A 82 10.25 -6.88 20.86
CA GLN A 82 9.38 -5.73 20.56
C GLN A 82 7.91 -6.04 20.87
N LYS A 83 7.42 -7.22 20.46
CA LYS A 83 6.04 -7.65 20.66
C LYS A 83 5.93 -9.17 20.70
N SER A 84 5.19 -9.72 21.66
CA SER A 84 5.01 -11.18 21.75
C SER A 84 4.17 -11.71 20.58
N LEU A 85 4.45 -12.94 20.13
CA LEU A 85 3.68 -13.61 19.07
C LEU A 85 2.20 -13.73 19.39
N SER A 86 1.86 -13.95 20.68
CA SER A 86 0.46 -13.99 21.14
C SER A 86 -0.24 -12.64 20.94
N SER A 87 0.45 -11.51 21.17
CA SER A 87 -0.09 -10.17 20.93
C SER A 87 -0.27 -9.92 19.45
N ILE A 88 0.72 -10.30 18.61
CA ILE A 88 0.64 -10.18 17.15
C ILE A 88 -0.54 -10.98 16.61
N SER A 89 -0.69 -12.25 17.00
CA SER A 89 -1.81 -13.11 16.57
C SER A 89 -3.17 -12.55 16.99
N LYS A 90 -3.24 -11.90 18.17
CA LYS A 90 -4.47 -11.26 18.64
C LYS A 90 -4.82 -10.02 17.81
N GLU A 91 -3.84 -9.20 17.47
CA GLU A 91 -4.04 -8.03 16.63
C GLU A 91 -4.39 -8.41 15.19
N VAL A 92 -3.70 -9.39 14.61
CA VAL A 92 -4.01 -9.92 13.27
C VAL A 92 -5.49 -10.37 13.22
N ARG A 93 -5.96 -11.13 14.20
CA ARG A 93 -7.39 -11.52 14.28
C ARG A 93 -8.32 -10.32 14.47
N SER A 94 -7.89 -9.32 15.24
CA SER A 94 -8.69 -8.10 15.43
C SER A 94 -8.87 -7.35 14.11
N TYR A 95 -7.78 -7.16 13.34
CA TYR A 95 -7.84 -6.52 12.03
C TYR A 95 -8.58 -7.38 11.00
N SER A 96 -8.41 -8.70 11.02
CA SER A 96 -9.20 -9.63 10.21
C SER A 96 -10.70 -9.45 10.46
N ASN A 97 -11.13 -9.43 11.72
CA ASN A 97 -12.53 -9.18 12.06
C ASN A 97 -13.02 -7.79 11.67
N GLU A 98 -12.17 -6.77 11.75
CA GLU A 98 -12.50 -5.40 11.34
C GLU A 98 -12.64 -5.29 9.83
N THR A 99 -11.75 -5.92 9.08
CA THR A 99 -11.67 -5.78 7.62
C THR A 99 -12.52 -6.80 6.87
N GLY A 100 -12.89 -7.91 7.50
CA GLY A 100 -13.58 -9.03 6.86
C GLY A 100 -12.67 -9.91 6.02
N GLU A 101 -11.37 -9.64 6.00
CA GLU A 101 -10.38 -10.46 5.31
C GLU A 101 -9.97 -11.67 6.14
N ALA A 102 -9.53 -12.75 5.49
CA ALA A 102 -9.11 -13.95 6.20
C ALA A 102 -7.94 -13.66 7.15
N ALA A 103 -7.96 -14.27 8.33
CA ALA A 103 -6.90 -14.09 9.32
C ALA A 103 -5.52 -14.59 8.80
N SER A 104 -5.51 -15.61 7.93
CA SER A 104 -4.32 -16.10 7.22
C SER A 104 -3.70 -15.02 6.34
N ASP A 105 -4.51 -14.31 5.55
CA ASP A 105 -4.05 -13.29 4.63
C ASP A 105 -3.54 -12.05 5.37
N MET A 106 -4.20 -11.71 6.49
CA MET A 106 -3.74 -10.66 7.39
C MET A 106 -2.42 -11.02 8.07
N ALA A 107 -2.21 -12.29 8.44
CA ALA A 107 -0.93 -12.78 8.98
C ALA A 107 0.16 -12.75 7.90
N GLU A 108 -0.15 -13.12 6.66
CA GLU A 108 0.78 -13.02 5.53
C GLU A 108 1.17 -11.57 5.24
N ALA A 109 0.21 -10.66 5.20
CA ALA A 109 0.49 -9.22 5.06
C ALA A 109 1.37 -8.69 6.20
N THR A 110 1.17 -9.17 7.43
CA THR A 110 2.02 -8.86 8.59
C THR A 110 3.43 -9.40 8.41
N TYR A 111 3.58 -10.65 7.93
CA TYR A 111 4.88 -11.22 7.60
C TYR A 111 5.61 -10.38 6.55
N GLN A 112 4.95 -10.02 5.47
CA GLN A 112 5.54 -9.20 4.41
C GLN A 112 5.95 -7.82 4.91
N ALA A 113 5.16 -7.19 5.78
CA ALA A 113 5.51 -5.91 6.39
C ALA A 113 6.82 -6.01 7.21
N ILE A 114 6.96 -7.05 8.06
CA ILE A 114 8.19 -7.28 8.83
C ILE A 114 9.37 -7.55 7.90
N SER A 115 9.16 -8.39 6.88
CA SER A 115 10.17 -8.71 5.86
C SER A 115 10.67 -7.46 5.11
N ALA A 116 9.78 -6.49 4.91
CA ALA A 116 10.08 -5.19 4.30
C ALA A 116 10.57 -4.13 5.31
N SER A 117 11.06 -4.56 6.48
CA SER A 117 11.67 -3.71 7.52
C SER A 117 10.70 -2.86 8.35
N ILE A 118 9.40 -3.15 8.34
CA ILE A 118 8.47 -2.57 9.32
C ILE A 118 8.74 -3.24 10.68
N ASN A 119 8.84 -2.44 11.73
CA ASN A 119 9.05 -2.96 13.09
C ASN A 119 7.96 -3.95 13.49
N THR A 120 8.35 -5.04 14.15
CA THR A 120 7.42 -6.07 14.63
C THR A 120 6.28 -5.49 15.48
N ALA A 121 6.56 -4.44 16.25
CA ALA A 121 5.56 -3.76 17.08
C ALA A 121 4.40 -3.15 16.26
N ASP A 122 4.69 -2.67 15.05
CA ASP A 122 3.76 -1.90 14.20
C ASP A 122 3.18 -2.73 13.06
N ALA A 123 3.78 -3.90 12.76
CA ALA A 123 3.52 -4.65 11.53
C ALA A 123 2.06 -5.08 11.35
N ALA A 124 1.36 -5.51 12.41
CA ALA A 124 -0.05 -5.89 12.33
C ALA A 124 -0.96 -4.67 12.04
N ALA A 125 -0.69 -3.52 12.66
CA ALA A 125 -1.43 -2.28 12.39
C ALA A 125 -1.18 -1.77 10.97
N PHE A 126 0.07 -1.85 10.51
CA PHE A 126 0.46 -1.55 9.14
C PHE A 126 -0.29 -2.45 8.14
N ALA A 127 -0.30 -3.77 8.38
CA ALA A 127 -1.04 -4.74 7.56
C ALA A 127 -2.55 -4.42 7.52
N GLY A 128 -3.14 -4.02 8.65
CA GLY A 128 -4.52 -3.55 8.72
C GLY A 128 -4.79 -2.34 7.81
N THR A 129 -3.88 -1.35 7.81
CA THR A 129 -3.96 -0.19 6.91
C THR A 129 -3.82 -0.59 5.45
N ALA A 130 -2.84 -1.46 5.13
CA ALA A 130 -2.64 -1.98 3.77
C ALA A 130 -3.86 -2.76 3.26
N THR A 131 -4.50 -3.55 4.13
CA THR A 131 -5.73 -4.28 3.79
C THR A 131 -6.90 -3.33 3.52
N LYS A 132 -7.07 -2.27 4.29
CA LYS A 132 -8.09 -1.24 4.01
C LYS A 132 -7.83 -0.55 2.67
N LEU A 133 -6.56 -0.25 2.36
CA LEU A 133 -6.16 0.27 1.04
C LEU A 133 -6.49 -0.73 -0.07
N ALA A 134 -6.18 -2.00 0.12
CA ALA A 134 -6.46 -3.06 -0.85
C ALA A 134 -7.96 -3.16 -1.16
N VAL A 135 -8.79 -3.23 -0.13
CA VAL A 135 -10.25 -3.27 -0.27
C VAL A 135 -10.78 -1.99 -0.92
N GLY A 136 -10.41 -0.81 -0.44
CA GLY A 136 -10.88 0.48 -0.97
C GLY A 136 -10.38 0.79 -2.38
N GLY A 137 -9.16 0.35 -2.71
CA GLY A 137 -8.44 0.63 -3.95
C GLY A 137 -8.55 -0.47 -5.02
N PHE A 138 -9.27 -1.56 -4.77
CA PHE A 138 -9.45 -2.70 -5.70
C PHE A 138 -8.12 -3.38 -6.07
N THR A 139 -7.27 -3.62 -5.10
CA THR A 139 -5.99 -4.34 -5.25
C THR A 139 -5.84 -5.45 -4.20
N SER A 140 -4.72 -6.17 -4.17
CA SER A 140 -4.42 -7.17 -3.15
C SER A 140 -3.74 -6.55 -1.92
N ALA A 141 -3.85 -7.21 -0.75
CA ALA A 141 -3.15 -6.81 0.45
C ALA A 141 -1.63 -6.80 0.25
N THR A 142 -1.09 -7.79 -0.47
CA THR A 142 0.33 -7.87 -0.85
C THR A 142 0.76 -6.64 -1.65
N THR A 143 0.03 -6.29 -2.71
CA THR A 143 0.33 -5.11 -3.55
C THR A 143 0.27 -3.82 -2.73
N ALA A 144 -0.70 -3.71 -1.81
CA ALA A 144 -0.81 -2.56 -0.92
C ALA A 144 0.38 -2.48 0.07
N VAL A 145 0.80 -3.61 0.65
CA VAL A 145 2.00 -3.69 1.50
C VAL A 145 3.23 -3.25 0.71
N ASP A 146 3.43 -3.77 -0.50
CA ASP A 146 4.60 -3.47 -1.33
C ASP A 146 4.74 -1.98 -1.66
N VAL A 147 3.65 -1.32 -2.08
CA VAL A 147 3.72 0.10 -2.41
C VAL A 147 3.92 0.98 -1.18
N LEU A 148 3.26 0.66 -0.06
CA LEU A 148 3.39 1.42 1.18
C LEU A 148 4.78 1.26 1.80
N THR A 149 5.33 0.04 1.85
CA THR A 149 6.69 -0.21 2.36
C THR A 149 7.75 0.42 1.47
N THR A 150 7.57 0.39 0.15
CA THR A 150 8.45 1.09 -0.79
C THR A 150 8.51 2.59 -0.49
N ALA A 151 7.35 3.22 -0.27
CA ALA A 151 7.30 4.64 0.06
C ALA A 151 7.91 4.94 1.43
N ILE A 152 7.55 4.17 2.46
CA ILE A 152 8.09 4.34 3.82
C ILE A 152 9.61 4.22 3.82
N ASN A 153 10.15 3.19 3.19
CA ASN A 153 11.61 2.96 3.17
C ASN A 153 12.36 4.03 2.37
N ALA A 154 11.82 4.46 1.22
CA ALA A 154 12.48 5.44 0.38
C ALA A 154 12.48 6.86 0.99
N TYR A 155 11.42 7.24 1.68
CA TYR A 155 11.31 8.54 2.34
C TYR A 155 11.76 8.54 3.81
N GLY A 156 12.13 7.39 4.37
CA GLY A 156 12.52 7.26 5.77
C GLY A 156 11.39 7.58 6.76
N LEU A 157 10.14 7.23 6.40
CA LEU A 157 8.94 7.52 7.17
C LEU A 157 8.69 6.47 8.26
N ALA A 158 7.84 6.80 9.22
CA ALA A 158 7.37 5.84 10.21
C ALA A 158 6.26 4.95 9.65
N ALA A 159 6.06 3.75 10.23
CA ALA A 159 4.97 2.86 9.84
C ALA A 159 3.57 3.50 10.00
N SER A 160 3.41 4.44 10.94
CA SER A 160 2.18 5.23 11.15
C SER A 160 1.79 6.09 9.94
N ASP A 161 2.77 6.50 9.12
CA ASP A 161 2.53 7.34 7.94
C ASP A 161 1.87 6.57 6.80
N ALA A 162 1.81 5.22 6.90
CA ALA A 162 1.10 4.37 5.94
C ALA A 162 -0.36 4.81 5.71
N THR A 163 -1.03 5.31 6.74
CA THR A 163 -2.41 5.82 6.61
C THR A 163 -2.48 7.01 5.67
N GLN A 164 -1.59 7.98 5.82
CA GLN A 164 -1.53 9.15 4.95
C GLN A 164 -1.14 8.78 3.52
N LEU A 165 -0.15 7.88 3.36
CA LEU A 165 0.26 7.38 2.05
C LEU A 165 -0.89 6.65 1.34
N SER A 166 -1.66 5.83 2.07
CA SER A 166 -2.82 5.15 1.52
C SER A 166 -3.91 6.14 1.09
N ASP A 167 -4.12 7.21 1.83
CA ASP A 167 -5.07 8.28 1.49
C ASP A 167 -4.65 9.01 0.21
N TYR A 168 -3.35 9.24 -0.01
CA TYR A 168 -2.84 9.79 -1.27
C TYR A 168 -3.12 8.87 -2.46
N LEU A 169 -2.91 7.56 -2.32
CA LEU A 169 -3.17 6.60 -3.40
C LEU A 169 -4.66 6.51 -3.76
N ILE A 170 -5.55 6.46 -2.79
CA ILE A 170 -7.01 6.50 -3.01
C ILE A 170 -7.43 7.82 -3.65
N THR A 171 -6.86 8.94 -3.20
CA THR A 171 -7.19 10.27 -3.75
C THR A 171 -6.68 10.39 -5.19
N THR A 172 -5.51 9.84 -5.49
CA THR A 172 -4.99 9.76 -6.86
C THR A 172 -5.92 8.97 -7.77
N GLN A 173 -6.43 7.81 -7.30
CA GLN A 173 -7.44 7.03 -8.03
C GLN A 173 -8.72 7.82 -8.28
N ASN A 174 -9.17 8.61 -7.31
CA ASN A 174 -10.41 9.38 -7.40
C ASN A 174 -10.31 10.60 -8.33
N LEU A 175 -9.14 11.23 -8.43
CA LEU A 175 -8.90 12.44 -9.23
C LEU A 175 -8.35 12.12 -10.63
N GLY A 176 -7.66 11.00 -10.79
CA GLY A 176 -7.10 10.53 -12.05
C GLY A 176 -7.94 9.43 -12.72
N LYS A 177 -7.55 9.02 -13.91
CA LYS A 177 -8.08 7.81 -14.59
C LYS A 177 -7.15 6.64 -14.35
N THR A 178 -7.09 6.16 -13.11
CA THR A 178 -6.18 5.10 -12.66
C THR A 178 -6.84 4.26 -11.57
N SER A 179 -6.18 3.19 -11.15
CA SER A 179 -6.53 2.40 -9.97
C SER A 179 -5.35 2.30 -9.03
N VAL A 180 -5.58 1.97 -7.74
CA VAL A 180 -4.49 1.73 -6.78
C VAL A 180 -3.58 0.60 -7.26
N ASP A 181 -4.14 -0.43 -7.90
CA ASP A 181 -3.36 -1.54 -8.47
C ASP A 181 -2.38 -1.06 -9.54
N GLN A 182 -2.86 -0.25 -10.50
CA GLN A 182 -2.00 0.34 -11.54
C GLN A 182 -0.95 1.30 -10.96
N LEU A 183 -1.35 2.09 -9.96
CA LEU A 183 -0.44 3.00 -9.26
C LEU A 183 0.67 2.22 -8.54
N ALA A 184 0.34 1.16 -7.81
CA ALA A 184 1.32 0.35 -7.08
C ALA A 184 2.40 -0.23 -8.01
N GLN A 185 2.02 -0.69 -9.20
CA GLN A 185 2.94 -1.23 -10.21
C GLN A 185 3.84 -0.16 -10.85
N SER A 186 3.44 1.09 -10.82
CA SER A 186 4.12 2.20 -11.49
C SER A 186 4.91 3.09 -10.52
N VAL A 187 4.28 3.53 -9.44
CA VAL A 187 4.80 4.52 -8.48
C VAL A 187 6.10 4.03 -7.83
N GLY A 188 6.20 2.74 -7.48
CA GLY A 188 7.40 2.16 -6.88
C GLY A 188 8.68 2.37 -7.69
N LYS A 189 8.57 2.54 -9.01
CA LYS A 189 9.72 2.81 -9.90
C LYS A 189 10.17 4.28 -9.89
N VAL A 190 9.30 5.18 -9.44
CA VAL A 190 9.54 6.63 -9.41
C VAL A 190 9.91 7.12 -8.01
N ILE A 191 9.36 6.50 -6.97
CA ILE A 191 9.56 6.85 -5.56
C ILE A 191 11.04 7.07 -5.18
N PRO A 192 11.99 6.16 -5.52
CA PRO A 192 13.38 6.36 -5.13
C PRO A 192 14.00 7.63 -5.70
N LEU A 193 13.64 7.97 -6.93
CA LEU A 193 14.12 9.18 -7.60
C LEU A 193 13.42 10.43 -7.05
N ALA A 194 12.11 10.35 -6.82
CA ALA A 194 11.34 11.42 -6.22
C ALA A 194 11.86 11.79 -4.82
N SER A 195 12.11 10.77 -3.98
CA SER A 195 12.71 10.96 -2.65
C SER A 195 14.11 11.61 -2.74
N ALA A 196 14.96 11.17 -3.66
CA ALA A 196 16.31 11.71 -3.83
C ALA A 196 16.32 13.22 -4.17
N TYR A 197 15.28 13.71 -4.83
CA TYR A 197 15.12 15.11 -5.19
C TYR A 197 14.12 15.88 -4.33
N ASN A 198 13.78 15.38 -3.15
CA ASN A 198 12.85 15.97 -2.19
C ASN A 198 11.41 16.16 -2.72
N VAL A 199 11.02 15.44 -3.78
CA VAL A 199 9.63 15.43 -4.26
C VAL A 199 8.80 14.55 -3.32
N GLN A 200 8.01 15.18 -2.46
CA GLN A 200 7.18 14.51 -1.48
C GLN A 200 6.07 13.68 -2.14
N MET A 201 5.54 12.68 -1.43
CA MET A 201 4.56 11.74 -1.98
C MET A 201 3.24 12.41 -2.41
N ASP A 202 2.84 13.52 -1.76
CA ASP A 202 1.68 14.34 -2.16
C ASP A 202 1.87 14.95 -3.56
N ASN A 203 3.06 15.49 -3.83
CA ASN A 203 3.43 16.03 -5.15
C ASN A 203 3.49 14.93 -6.21
N LEU A 204 4.13 13.80 -5.91
CA LEU A 204 4.20 12.67 -6.84
C LEU A 204 2.79 12.14 -7.18
N SER A 205 1.94 11.95 -6.18
CA SER A 205 0.55 11.52 -6.33
C SER A 205 -0.27 12.51 -7.15
N SER A 206 -0.07 13.82 -6.95
CA SER A 206 -0.71 14.87 -7.72
C SER A 206 -0.31 14.84 -9.19
N ALA A 207 0.97 14.62 -9.47
CA ALA A 207 1.46 14.48 -10.83
C ALA A 207 0.82 13.29 -11.56
N TYR A 208 0.73 12.12 -10.90
CA TYR A 208 0.00 10.97 -11.45
C TYR A 208 -1.46 11.28 -11.71
N ALA A 209 -2.15 11.93 -10.77
CA ALA A 209 -3.56 12.30 -10.94
C ALA A 209 -3.76 13.22 -12.15
N VAL A 210 -2.91 14.23 -12.32
CA VAL A 210 -2.99 15.17 -13.46
C VAL A 210 -2.69 14.46 -14.78
N LEU A 211 -1.62 13.68 -14.86
CA LEU A 211 -1.23 12.98 -16.10
C LEU A 211 -2.30 11.98 -16.53
N THR A 212 -2.80 11.17 -15.60
CA THR A 212 -3.82 10.16 -15.92
C THR A 212 -5.18 10.78 -16.22
N ALA A 213 -5.56 11.88 -15.57
CA ALA A 213 -6.75 12.65 -15.91
C ALA A 213 -6.70 13.21 -17.34
N ASN A 214 -5.48 13.56 -17.83
CA ASN A 214 -5.24 14.03 -19.19
C ASN A 214 -5.16 12.86 -20.23
N GLY A 215 -5.37 11.60 -19.79
CA GLY A 215 -5.48 10.44 -20.67
C GLY A 215 -4.18 9.67 -20.88
N ILE A 216 -3.11 10.00 -20.16
CA ILE A 216 -1.85 9.24 -20.20
C ILE A 216 -2.03 7.99 -19.31
N ALA A 217 -1.70 6.80 -19.83
CA ALA A 217 -1.81 5.57 -19.05
C ALA A 217 -0.90 5.62 -17.81
N THR A 218 -1.30 4.97 -16.72
CA THR A 218 -0.57 5.03 -15.42
C THR A 218 0.87 4.56 -15.56
N ALA A 219 1.12 3.48 -16.31
CA ALA A 219 2.47 2.97 -16.54
C ALA A 219 3.35 3.96 -17.32
N GLU A 220 2.79 4.62 -18.33
CA GLU A 220 3.45 5.68 -19.12
C GLU A 220 3.71 6.92 -18.25
N SER A 221 2.74 7.32 -17.44
CA SER A 221 2.90 8.43 -16.47
C SER A 221 4.11 8.19 -15.57
N GLY A 222 4.32 6.95 -15.10
CA GLY A 222 5.51 6.60 -14.32
C GLY A 222 6.81 6.74 -15.10
N THR A 223 6.82 6.31 -16.36
CA THR A 223 7.99 6.46 -17.23
C THR A 223 8.31 7.93 -17.48
N TYR A 224 7.29 8.72 -17.78
CA TYR A 224 7.45 10.16 -18.06
C TYR A 224 7.90 10.93 -16.82
N LEU A 225 7.29 10.66 -15.65
CA LEU A 225 7.70 11.27 -14.39
C LEU A 225 9.13 10.90 -14.02
N LYS A 226 9.52 9.63 -14.19
CA LYS A 226 10.89 9.20 -13.94
C LYS A 226 11.89 9.93 -14.82
N SER A 227 11.64 10.03 -16.14
CA SER A 227 12.50 10.74 -17.09
C SER A 227 12.56 12.23 -16.78
N MET A 228 11.41 12.85 -16.50
CA MET A 228 11.32 14.26 -16.12
C MET A 228 12.10 14.59 -14.85
N LEU A 229 11.91 13.80 -13.79
CA LEU A 229 12.62 14.01 -12.52
C LEU A 229 14.13 13.79 -12.67
N ASN A 230 14.53 12.83 -13.51
CA ASN A 230 15.94 12.60 -13.77
C ASN A 230 16.59 13.81 -14.45
N GLU A 231 15.95 14.39 -15.46
CA GLU A 231 16.49 15.57 -16.16
C GLU A 231 16.45 16.82 -15.27
N LEU A 232 15.40 17.03 -14.46
CA LEU A 232 15.35 18.13 -13.50
C LEU A 232 16.43 18.03 -12.43
N GLY A 233 16.76 16.81 -12.01
CA GLY A 233 17.79 16.57 -11.00
C GLY A 233 19.22 16.53 -11.52
N ASP A 234 19.40 16.30 -12.82
CA ASP A 234 20.72 16.32 -13.47
C ASP A 234 21.18 17.75 -13.73
N THR A 235 22.14 18.21 -12.95
CA THR A 235 22.69 19.58 -13.06
C THR A 235 23.37 19.88 -14.42
N GLY A 236 23.67 18.85 -15.21
CA GLY A 236 24.21 18.96 -16.57
C GLY A 236 23.14 19.03 -17.67
N SER A 237 21.86 18.89 -17.34
CA SER A 237 20.78 18.96 -18.31
C SER A 237 20.40 20.39 -18.66
N GLY A 238 19.91 20.61 -19.90
CA GLY A 238 19.48 21.94 -20.35
C GLY A 238 18.34 22.49 -19.51
N VAL A 239 17.37 21.67 -19.12
CA VAL A 239 16.24 22.10 -18.30
C VAL A 239 16.66 22.50 -16.90
N SER A 240 17.62 21.79 -16.30
CA SER A 240 18.18 22.15 -14.97
C SER A 240 18.97 23.45 -15.01
N GLU A 241 19.75 23.68 -16.09
CA GLU A 241 20.47 24.94 -16.30
C GLU A 241 19.51 26.13 -16.43
N VAL A 242 18.45 25.99 -17.22
CA VAL A 242 17.42 27.06 -17.35
C VAL A 242 16.74 27.33 -16.03
N LEU A 243 16.39 26.28 -15.26
CA LEU A 243 15.78 26.43 -13.94
C LEU A 243 16.72 27.18 -12.96
N LEU A 244 17.99 26.78 -12.94
CA LEU A 244 19.00 27.42 -12.09
C LEU A 244 19.21 28.89 -12.50
N ASN A 245 19.32 29.20 -13.78
CA ASN A 245 19.51 30.56 -14.27
C ASN A 245 18.31 31.46 -13.99
N SER A 246 17.09 30.93 -14.06
CA SER A 246 15.86 31.72 -13.85
C SER A 246 15.51 31.91 -12.37
N THR A 247 15.87 30.95 -11.50
CA THR A 247 15.46 30.93 -10.09
C THR A 247 16.61 31.11 -9.10
N GLY A 248 17.85 30.93 -9.54
CA GLY A 248 19.03 30.87 -8.67
C GLY A 248 19.11 29.59 -7.81
N LYS A 249 18.29 28.57 -8.08
CA LYS A 249 18.16 27.37 -7.26
C LYS A 249 18.10 26.11 -8.12
N THR A 250 18.62 25.02 -7.56
CA THR A 250 18.47 23.69 -8.16
C THR A 250 17.05 23.16 -7.93
N PHE A 251 16.63 22.17 -8.74
CA PHE A 251 15.34 21.52 -8.59
C PHE A 251 15.13 20.99 -7.15
N ALA A 252 16.11 20.25 -6.61
CA ALA A 252 16.01 19.70 -5.25
C ALA A 252 15.84 20.80 -4.18
N GLN A 253 16.51 21.95 -4.33
CA GLN A 253 16.36 23.11 -3.43
C GLN A 253 14.96 23.73 -3.52
N LEU A 254 14.36 23.79 -4.70
CA LEU A 254 12.99 24.28 -4.86
C LEU A 254 12.00 23.34 -4.17
N MET A 255 12.15 22.04 -4.38
CA MET A 255 11.28 21.05 -3.71
C MET A 255 11.43 21.08 -2.19
N GLU A 256 12.65 21.23 -1.66
CA GLU A 256 12.93 21.39 -0.23
C GLU A 256 12.27 22.64 0.36
N GLN A 257 12.16 23.70 -0.41
CA GLN A 257 11.48 24.95 -0.02
C GLN A 257 9.95 24.87 -0.11
N GLY A 258 9.40 23.73 -0.54
CA GLY A 258 7.98 23.48 -0.59
C GLY A 258 7.26 23.91 -1.87
N TYR A 259 8.00 24.27 -2.92
CA TYR A 259 7.40 24.49 -4.23
C TYR A 259 6.81 23.17 -4.76
N SER A 260 5.74 23.25 -5.54
CA SER A 260 5.16 22.10 -6.20
C SER A 260 5.83 21.82 -7.55
N LEU A 261 5.65 20.60 -8.09
CA LEU A 261 6.04 20.34 -9.48
C LEU A 261 5.29 21.25 -10.47
N GLY A 262 4.05 21.63 -10.15
CA GLY A 262 3.30 22.62 -10.95
C GLY A 262 3.97 23.99 -10.97
N ASP A 263 4.46 24.45 -9.82
CA ASP A 263 5.20 25.73 -9.73
C ASP A 263 6.51 25.66 -10.52
N VAL A 264 7.24 24.55 -10.44
CA VAL A 264 8.47 24.35 -11.22
C VAL A 264 8.18 24.38 -12.72
N MET A 265 7.09 23.73 -13.18
CA MET A 265 6.67 23.80 -14.59
C MET A 265 6.30 25.24 -14.99
N ALA A 266 5.65 26.00 -14.12
CA ALA A 266 5.36 27.41 -14.38
C ALA A 266 6.63 28.28 -14.45
N MET A 267 7.61 28.06 -13.56
CA MET A 267 8.90 28.76 -13.61
C MET A 267 9.63 28.51 -14.92
N LEU A 268 9.69 27.25 -15.36
CA LEU A 268 10.28 26.89 -16.65
C LEU A 268 9.49 27.48 -17.83
N GLY A 269 8.16 27.47 -17.77
CA GLY A 269 7.30 28.11 -18.77
C GLY A 269 7.55 29.60 -18.89
N ASN A 270 7.69 30.30 -17.76
CA ASN A 270 8.02 31.72 -17.75
C ASN A 270 9.41 32.00 -18.35
N ALA A 271 10.38 31.11 -18.14
CA ALA A 271 11.73 31.25 -18.71
C ALA A 271 11.77 31.16 -20.24
N VAL A 272 10.69 30.64 -20.86
CA VAL A 272 10.52 30.51 -22.33
C VAL A 272 9.30 31.31 -22.84
N ASP A 273 8.89 32.35 -22.12
CA ASP A 273 7.77 33.24 -22.49
C ASP A 273 6.43 32.51 -22.76
N GLY A 274 6.23 31.34 -22.16
CA GLY A 274 5.02 30.52 -22.34
C GLY A 274 4.97 29.74 -23.66
N ASP A 275 6.02 29.76 -24.46
CA ASP A 275 6.08 29.02 -25.73
C ASP A 275 6.22 27.52 -25.49
N SER A 276 5.20 26.76 -25.85
CA SER A 276 5.17 25.31 -25.66
C SER A 276 6.24 24.57 -26.48
N THR A 277 6.65 25.11 -27.64
CA THR A 277 7.71 24.52 -28.48
C THR A 277 9.07 24.71 -27.84
N ALA A 278 9.34 25.92 -27.38
CA ALA A 278 10.55 26.24 -26.61
C ALA A 278 10.59 25.47 -25.30
N PHE A 279 9.45 25.35 -24.58
CA PHE A 279 9.34 24.55 -23.38
C PHE A 279 9.69 23.05 -23.63
N ASN A 280 9.14 22.48 -24.71
CA ASN A 280 9.44 21.09 -25.06
C ASN A 280 10.89 20.88 -25.47
N ALA A 281 11.53 21.89 -26.06
CA ALA A 281 12.93 21.84 -26.47
C ALA A 281 13.92 21.89 -25.29
N LEU A 282 13.48 22.21 -24.07
CA LEU A 282 14.31 22.13 -22.86
C LEU A 282 14.68 20.69 -22.46
N TRP A 283 13.88 19.72 -22.89
CA TRP A 283 14.00 18.32 -22.48
C TRP A 283 14.77 17.50 -23.51
N ASN A 284 15.69 16.67 -23.00
CA ASN A 284 16.51 15.81 -23.89
C ASN A 284 15.75 14.56 -24.35
N SER A 285 14.89 13.99 -23.47
CA SER A 285 14.10 12.80 -23.82
C SER A 285 12.66 13.18 -24.17
N THR A 286 12.10 12.43 -25.12
CA THR A 286 10.70 12.57 -25.53
C THR A 286 9.76 12.32 -24.34
N GLU A 287 10.08 11.33 -23.52
CA GLU A 287 9.29 10.94 -22.34
C GLU A 287 9.22 12.08 -21.32
N ALA A 288 10.36 12.68 -21.01
CA ALA A 288 10.41 13.83 -20.09
C ALA A 288 9.64 15.02 -20.66
N GLY A 289 9.83 15.33 -21.94
CA GLY A 289 9.12 16.41 -22.63
C GLY A 289 7.59 16.23 -22.62
N ILE A 290 7.09 15.04 -22.92
CA ILE A 290 5.63 14.75 -22.90
C ILE A 290 5.08 14.90 -21.47
N GLY A 291 5.75 14.33 -20.48
CA GLY A 291 5.32 14.43 -19.07
C GLY A 291 5.28 15.87 -18.60
N ALA A 292 6.37 16.61 -18.80
CA ALA A 292 6.49 18.00 -18.41
C ALA A 292 5.50 18.91 -19.14
N LEU A 293 5.35 18.75 -20.45
CA LEU A 293 4.40 19.52 -21.25
C LEU A 293 2.95 19.28 -20.82
N SER A 294 2.62 18.04 -20.44
CA SER A 294 1.29 17.71 -19.93
C SER A 294 0.99 18.41 -18.59
N LEU A 295 1.98 18.49 -17.68
CA LEU A 295 1.85 19.23 -16.42
C LEU A 295 1.83 20.74 -16.67
N PHE A 296 2.66 21.25 -17.57
CA PHE A 296 2.70 22.65 -17.95
C PHE A 296 1.37 23.12 -18.54
N ASN A 297 0.82 22.36 -19.49
CA ASN A 297 -0.48 22.67 -20.13
C ASN A 297 -1.68 22.53 -19.18
N ALA A 298 -1.57 21.70 -18.13
CA ALA A 298 -2.57 21.65 -17.07
C ALA A 298 -2.61 22.95 -16.27
N GLY A 299 -1.48 23.64 -16.14
CA GLY A 299 -1.28 24.85 -15.39
C GLY A 299 -1.04 24.63 -13.89
N ALA A 300 -0.24 25.53 -13.31
CA ALA A 300 0.11 25.46 -11.89
C ALA A 300 -1.12 25.53 -10.96
N ASP A 301 -2.11 26.35 -11.26
CA ASP A 301 -3.32 26.48 -10.44
C ASP A 301 -4.09 25.17 -10.34
N LYS A 302 -4.28 24.47 -11.47
CA LYS A 302 -4.95 23.16 -11.48
C LYS A 302 -4.12 22.12 -10.75
N TYR A 303 -2.80 22.11 -10.97
CA TYR A 303 -1.90 21.20 -10.27
C TYR A 303 -1.98 21.41 -8.76
N ASN A 304 -1.86 22.66 -8.31
CA ASN A 304 -1.88 23.03 -6.89
C ASN A 304 -3.25 22.76 -6.24
N SER A 305 -4.35 22.87 -6.98
CA SER A 305 -5.68 22.44 -6.51
C SER A 305 -5.76 20.93 -6.27
N VAL A 306 -5.14 20.12 -7.14
CA VAL A 306 -5.01 18.68 -6.95
C VAL A 306 -4.12 18.37 -5.75
N LEU A 307 -2.99 19.08 -5.61
CA LEU A 307 -2.08 18.94 -4.47
C LEU A 307 -2.76 19.27 -3.14
N GLU A 308 -3.57 20.31 -3.09
CA GLU A 308 -4.37 20.66 -1.90
C GLU A 308 -5.38 19.55 -1.58
N SER A 309 -5.98 18.95 -2.60
CA SER A 309 -6.87 17.80 -2.42
C SER A 309 -6.13 16.59 -1.86
N MET A 310 -4.84 16.38 -2.21
CA MET A 310 -3.99 15.35 -1.59
C MET A 310 -3.73 15.69 -0.11
N ARG A 311 -3.32 16.90 0.19
CA ARG A 311 -3.00 17.35 1.57
C ARG A 311 -4.19 17.29 2.51
N THR A 312 -5.40 17.44 1.98
CA THR A 312 -6.66 17.38 2.73
C THR A 312 -7.36 16.03 2.63
N SER A 313 -6.69 14.99 2.13
CA SER A 313 -7.26 13.66 1.85
C SER A 313 -7.43 12.76 3.08
N ALA A 314 -7.12 13.22 4.28
CA ALA A 314 -7.17 12.41 5.50
C ALA A 314 -8.50 11.65 5.64
N GLY A 315 -8.41 10.32 5.81
CA GLY A 315 -9.56 9.42 5.91
C GLY A 315 -10.15 8.97 4.57
N ALA A 316 -9.53 9.26 3.44
CA ALA A 316 -9.99 8.82 2.12
C ALA A 316 -10.04 7.29 2.02
N THR A 317 -9.03 6.60 2.53
CA THR A 317 -8.95 5.14 2.56
C THR A 317 -10.05 4.52 3.41
N GLU A 318 -10.24 5.03 4.60
CA GLU A 318 -11.31 4.56 5.51
C GLU A 318 -12.69 4.76 4.89
N LYS A 319 -12.92 5.89 4.24
CA LYS A 319 -14.17 6.18 3.53
C LYS A 319 -14.38 5.22 2.36
N ALA A 320 -13.37 4.99 1.53
CA ALA A 320 -13.44 4.06 0.40
C ALA A 320 -13.71 2.63 0.87
N TYR A 321 -13.01 2.18 1.91
CA TYR A 321 -13.20 0.89 2.56
C TYR A 321 -14.65 0.72 3.05
N ARG A 322 -15.17 1.66 3.86
CA ARG A 322 -16.54 1.60 4.38
C ARG A 322 -17.63 1.59 3.31
N HIS A 323 -17.42 2.30 2.21
CA HIS A 323 -18.37 2.27 1.09
C HIS A 323 -18.45 0.89 0.44
N ARG A 324 -17.33 0.16 0.42
CA ARG A 324 -17.28 -1.18 -0.18
C ARG A 324 -17.84 -2.27 0.74
N CYS A 325 -17.57 -2.20 2.04
CA CYS A 325 -18.08 -3.17 3.03
C CYS A 325 -19.59 -3.06 3.28
N ARG A 326 -20.26 -1.99 2.84
CA ARG A 326 -21.72 -1.82 2.98
C ARG A 326 -22.53 -2.44 1.83
N ARG A 327 -21.88 -3.04 0.86
CA ARG A 327 -22.52 -3.78 -0.25
C ARG A 327 -22.44 -5.27 -0.03
#